data_4f232e60e68246fef89ddb5b38062a19
#
_entry.id   4f232e60e68246fef89ddb5b38062a19
#
_cell.length_a   1.000
_cell.length_b   1.000
_cell.length_c   1.000
_cell.angle_alpha   90.00
_cell.angle_beta   90.00
_cell.angle_gamma   90.00
#
_symmetry.space_group_name_H-M   'P 1'
#
loop_
_entity.id
_entity.type
_entity.pdbx_description
1 polymer ?
#
loop_
_entity_poly.entity_id
_entity_poly.type
_entity_poly.pdbx_seq_one_letter_code
_entity_poly.pdbx_strand_id
1 'polypeptide(L)'
;MIVEETRVFELDDNIAEDIMTLNRLGYITTFTCEGHLEQFDKLGIDCYSMGTYISFNNITRIQLSNEFGYNIPNNWIYDDRYKQLVIRRHYTQDEVDLLTKEQLLELTWSELHNWVESLPMVGYFNILGYEIKEF
;
A
#
# COMPACT_ATOMS: atom_id res chain seq x y z
N MET A 1 4.55 -13.66 6.72
CA MET A 1 4.17 -14.64 5.67
C MET A 1 5.24 -14.69 4.59
N ILE A 2 5.53 -15.86 4.07
CA ILE A 2 6.49 -16.06 2.97
C ILE A 2 5.69 -16.40 1.71
N VAL A 3 5.98 -15.68 0.63
CA VAL A 3 5.33 -15.87 -0.67
C VAL A 3 6.35 -16.39 -1.66
N GLU A 4 6.03 -17.51 -2.34
CA GLU A 4 6.85 -18.09 -3.40
C GLU A 4 6.15 -17.98 -4.74
N GLU A 5 6.75 -17.21 -5.64
CA GLU A 5 6.32 -17.12 -7.04
C GLU A 5 7.58 -17.14 -7.91
N THR A 6 7.88 -16.04 -8.58
CA THR A 6 9.16 -15.88 -9.27
C THR A 6 10.29 -15.53 -8.32
N ARG A 7 9.95 -15.14 -7.11
CA ARG A 7 10.88 -14.81 -6.01
C ARG A 7 10.24 -15.18 -4.69
N VAL A 8 11.05 -15.34 -3.65
CA VAL A 8 10.61 -15.55 -2.28
C VAL A 8 10.80 -14.25 -1.51
N PHE A 9 9.78 -13.82 -0.78
CA PHE A 9 9.87 -12.63 0.09
C PHE A 9 8.93 -12.76 1.27
N GLU A 10 9.26 -12.03 2.33
CA GLU A 10 8.49 -12.02 3.57
C GLU A 10 7.55 -10.81 3.59
N LEU A 11 6.30 -11.03 4.03
CA LEU A 11 5.28 -10.01 4.17
C LEU A 11 4.74 -9.98 5.60
N ASP A 12 4.36 -8.77 6.06
CA ASP A 12 3.62 -8.61 7.31
C ASP A 12 2.25 -9.29 7.22
N ASP A 13 1.87 -10.05 8.27
CA ASP A 13 0.70 -10.93 8.22
C ASP A 13 -0.62 -10.20 7.96
N ASN A 14 -0.80 -9.01 8.56
CA ASN A 14 -2.08 -8.29 8.48
C ASN A 14 -2.37 -7.71 7.10
N ILE A 15 -1.37 -7.53 6.27
CA ILE A 15 -1.53 -6.99 4.92
C ILE A 15 -1.11 -7.97 3.82
N ALA A 16 -0.67 -9.16 4.20
CA ALA A 16 -0.09 -10.13 3.26
C ALA A 16 -1.02 -10.48 2.10
N GLU A 17 -2.29 -10.75 2.38
CA GLU A 17 -3.25 -11.12 1.33
C GLU A 17 -3.48 -9.98 0.36
N ASP A 18 -3.59 -8.75 0.85
CA ASP A 18 -3.79 -7.57 0.01
C ASP A 18 -2.56 -7.30 -0.86
N ILE A 19 -1.37 -7.45 -0.30
CA ILE A 19 -0.12 -7.30 -1.06
C ILE A 19 -0.01 -8.37 -2.14
N MET A 20 -0.35 -9.62 -1.83
CA MET A 20 -0.37 -10.70 -2.81
C MET A 20 -1.36 -10.41 -3.94
N THR A 21 -2.54 -9.94 -3.59
CA THR A 21 -3.57 -9.56 -4.56
C THR A 21 -3.10 -8.43 -5.46
N LEU A 22 -2.47 -7.39 -4.89
CA LEU A 22 -1.90 -6.30 -5.68
C LEU A 22 -0.92 -6.81 -6.73
N ASN A 23 0.00 -7.67 -6.32
CA ASN A 23 1.00 -8.21 -7.25
C ASN A 23 0.38 -9.11 -8.32
N ARG A 24 -0.65 -9.90 -7.99
CA ARG A 24 -1.39 -10.69 -8.97
C ARG A 24 -2.12 -9.82 -9.99
N LEU A 25 -2.65 -8.69 -9.55
CA LEU A 25 -3.34 -7.75 -10.43
C LEU A 25 -2.38 -6.96 -11.33
N GLY A 26 -1.08 -7.03 -11.07
CA GLY A 26 -0.07 -6.34 -11.84
C GLY A 26 0.49 -5.07 -11.19
N TYR A 27 0.12 -4.78 -9.95
CA TYR A 27 0.66 -3.66 -9.17
C TYR A 27 1.81 -4.16 -8.33
N ILE A 28 3.03 -3.92 -8.77
CA ILE A 28 4.24 -4.54 -8.21
C ILE A 28 4.75 -3.73 -7.02
N THR A 29 4.76 -4.35 -5.85
CA THR A 29 5.26 -3.75 -4.62
C THR A 29 6.76 -4.00 -4.44
N THR A 30 7.45 -3.06 -3.79
CA THR A 30 8.88 -3.18 -3.46
C THR A 30 9.12 -3.29 -1.97
N PHE A 31 8.49 -2.42 -1.17
CA PHE A 31 8.58 -2.45 0.29
C PHE A 31 7.20 -2.25 0.89
N THR A 32 6.95 -2.91 2.01
CA THR A 32 5.68 -2.78 2.73
C THR A 32 5.90 -2.79 4.23
N CYS A 33 4.99 -2.14 4.98
CA CYS A 33 4.94 -2.22 6.43
C CYS A 33 3.50 -2.09 6.89
N GLU A 34 3.06 -2.96 7.79
CA GLU A 34 1.67 -2.94 8.30
C GLU A 34 1.41 -1.88 9.38
N GLY A 35 2.45 -1.21 9.86
CA GLY A 35 2.40 -0.27 10.99
C GLY A 35 2.88 -0.94 12.27
N HIS A 36 3.31 -0.12 13.25
CA HIS A 36 3.90 -0.61 14.49
C HIS A 36 3.28 0.09 15.70
N LEU A 37 2.58 -0.66 16.53
CA LEU A 37 1.88 -0.14 17.71
C LEU A 37 2.82 0.48 18.74
N GLU A 38 3.98 -0.10 18.94
CA GLU A 38 4.95 0.39 19.92
C GLU A 38 5.45 1.78 19.59
N GLN A 39 5.50 2.13 18.33
CA GLN A 39 5.99 3.43 17.89
C GLN A 39 5.01 4.55 18.18
N PHE A 40 3.71 4.26 18.25
CA PHE A 40 2.72 5.25 18.66
C PHE A 40 2.99 5.75 20.08
N ASP A 41 3.38 4.85 20.99
CA ASP A 41 3.67 5.22 22.36
C ASP A 41 4.92 6.08 22.51
N LYS A 42 5.92 5.85 21.66
CA LYS A 42 7.19 6.56 21.71
C LYS A 42 7.13 7.94 21.10
N LEU A 43 6.35 8.09 20.04
CA LEU A 43 6.38 9.29 19.23
C LEU A 43 5.22 10.24 19.52
N GLY A 44 4.24 9.84 20.31
CA GLY A 44 3.09 10.70 20.61
C GLY A 44 2.42 11.19 19.32
N ILE A 45 2.33 12.50 19.14
CA ILE A 45 1.71 13.08 17.94
C ILE A 45 2.48 12.76 16.66
N ASP A 46 3.76 12.45 16.74
CA ASP A 46 4.59 12.09 15.60
C ASP A 46 4.24 10.69 15.05
N CYS A 47 3.35 9.97 15.73
CA CYS A 47 2.86 8.67 15.25
C CYS A 47 2.23 8.73 13.87
N TYR A 48 1.95 9.88 13.34
CA TYR A 48 1.45 10.05 11.97
C TYR A 48 2.30 9.33 10.95
N SER A 49 3.61 9.26 11.17
CA SER A 49 4.54 8.59 10.26
C SER A 49 4.57 7.08 10.42
N MET A 50 3.89 6.55 11.44
CA MET A 50 3.92 5.11 11.77
C MET A 50 2.80 4.31 11.15
N GLY A 51 1.99 4.89 10.30
CA GLY A 51 0.94 4.19 9.58
C GLY A 51 1.50 3.18 8.58
N THR A 52 0.63 2.29 8.14
CA THR A 52 0.95 1.32 7.09
C THR A 52 1.46 2.05 5.85
N TYR A 53 2.47 1.51 5.21
CA TYR A 53 2.95 2.03 3.93
C TYR A 53 3.24 0.91 2.93
N ILE A 54 3.15 1.27 1.65
CA ILE A 54 3.44 0.38 0.53
C ILE A 54 4.22 1.18 -0.50
N SER A 55 5.35 0.63 -0.94
CA SER A 55 6.15 1.21 -2.01
C SER A 55 5.97 0.39 -3.30
N PHE A 56 5.80 1.08 -4.42
CA PHE A 56 5.63 0.49 -5.74
C PHE A 56 6.77 0.88 -6.68
N ASN A 57 7.06 0.02 -7.65
CA ASN A 57 8.07 0.32 -8.67
C ASN A 57 7.58 1.38 -9.66
N ASN A 58 8.47 1.83 -10.56
CA ASN A 58 8.17 2.88 -11.51
C ASN A 58 7.03 2.53 -12.47
N ILE A 59 6.93 1.27 -12.90
CA ILE A 59 5.88 0.82 -13.81
C ILE A 59 4.52 0.95 -13.14
N THR A 60 4.40 0.47 -11.92
CA THR A 60 3.17 0.55 -11.13
C THR A 60 2.82 1.99 -10.79
N ARG A 61 3.83 2.82 -10.50
CA ARG A 61 3.63 4.27 -10.31
C ARG A 61 2.89 4.88 -11.50
N ILE A 62 3.29 4.53 -12.72
CA ILE A 62 2.64 5.01 -13.94
C ILE A 62 1.22 4.46 -14.06
N GLN A 63 1.02 3.16 -13.77
CA GLN A 63 -0.29 2.52 -13.85
C GLN A 63 -1.32 3.14 -12.90
N LEU A 64 -0.88 3.58 -11.72
CA LEU A 64 -1.74 4.20 -10.72
C LEU A 64 -1.95 5.70 -10.94
N SER A 65 -1.23 6.32 -11.86
CA SER A 65 -1.36 7.76 -12.11
C SER A 65 -2.67 8.09 -12.82
N ASN A 66 -3.21 9.26 -12.52
CA ASN A 66 -4.36 9.83 -13.20
C ASN A 66 -4.22 11.35 -13.27
N GLU A 67 -5.21 12.05 -13.83
CA GLU A 67 -5.16 13.50 -14.00
C GLU A 67 -5.11 14.29 -12.69
N PHE A 68 -5.50 13.66 -11.57
CA PHE A 68 -5.53 14.29 -10.24
C PHE A 68 -4.36 13.83 -9.34
N GLY A 69 -3.41 13.07 -9.89
CA GLY A 69 -2.29 12.51 -9.15
C GLY A 69 -2.27 10.99 -9.24
N TYR A 70 -2.61 10.30 -8.15
CA TYR A 70 -2.59 8.85 -8.11
C TYR A 70 -3.88 8.28 -7.54
N ASN A 71 -4.26 7.11 -8.05
CA ASN A 71 -5.31 6.29 -7.46
C ASN A 71 -4.74 5.60 -6.22
N ILE A 72 -5.14 6.06 -5.04
CA ILE A 72 -4.67 5.54 -3.75
C ILE A 72 -5.86 5.37 -2.81
N PRO A 73 -5.71 4.61 -1.71
CA PRO A 73 -6.79 4.47 -0.74
C PRO A 73 -7.23 5.80 -0.13
N ASN A 74 -8.49 5.90 0.26
CA ASN A 74 -9.01 7.07 0.96
C ASN A 74 -8.22 7.34 2.25
N ASN A 75 -7.97 8.60 2.55
CA ASN A 75 -7.23 9.05 3.73
C ASN A 75 -5.74 8.72 3.72
N TRP A 76 -5.24 8.16 2.64
CA TRP A 76 -3.82 7.91 2.43
C TRP A 76 -3.17 9.06 1.69
N ILE A 77 -1.86 9.20 1.83
CA ILE A 77 -1.04 10.18 1.11
C ILE A 77 0.01 9.45 0.28
N TYR A 78 0.62 10.15 -0.65
CA TYR A 78 1.66 9.57 -1.49
C TYR A 78 2.90 10.45 -1.59
N ASP A 79 4.01 9.79 -1.92
CA ASP A 79 5.28 10.41 -2.27
C ASP A 79 5.82 9.67 -3.51
N ASP A 80 6.16 10.40 -4.55
CA ASP A 80 6.61 9.83 -5.83
C ASP A 80 8.05 10.19 -6.18
N ARG A 81 8.95 10.10 -5.23
CA ARG A 81 10.37 10.38 -5.46
C ARG A 81 11.10 9.21 -6.11
N TYR A 82 12.16 9.55 -6.87
CA TYR A 82 13.09 8.57 -7.44
C TYR A 82 12.41 7.49 -8.30
N LYS A 83 11.36 7.86 -9.03
CA LYS A 83 10.59 6.93 -9.88
C LYS A 83 9.97 5.76 -9.08
N GLN A 84 9.65 6.01 -7.83
CA GLN A 84 8.91 5.09 -6.98
C GLN A 84 7.70 5.81 -6.42
N LEU A 85 6.64 5.08 -6.17
CA LEU A 85 5.46 5.60 -5.50
C LEU A 85 5.37 4.94 -4.13
N VAL A 86 5.38 5.76 -3.09
CA VAL A 86 5.13 5.29 -1.73
C VAL A 86 3.78 5.83 -1.30
N ILE A 87 2.87 4.95 -0.92
CA ILE A 87 1.60 5.35 -0.32
C ILE A 87 1.63 4.99 1.16
N ARG A 88 1.04 5.85 1.98
CA ARG A 88 1.00 5.61 3.43
C ARG A 88 -0.23 6.19 4.07
N ARG A 89 -0.68 5.55 5.16
CA ARG A 89 -1.74 6.10 5.99
C ARG A 89 -1.17 7.17 6.91
N HIS A 90 -1.70 8.36 6.80
CA HIS A 90 -1.32 9.49 7.65
C HIS A 90 -2.53 9.84 8.54
N TYR A 91 -2.39 9.64 9.83
CA TYR A 91 -3.49 9.88 10.76
C TYR A 91 -3.64 11.37 11.09
N THR A 92 -4.88 11.83 11.16
CA THR A 92 -5.18 13.18 11.63
C THR A 92 -5.13 13.24 13.14
N GLN A 93 -5.00 14.46 13.70
CA GLN A 93 -5.03 14.64 15.15
C GLN A 93 -6.34 14.14 15.75
N ASP A 94 -7.47 14.40 15.09
CA ASP A 94 -8.78 13.93 15.55
C ASP A 94 -8.85 12.40 15.62
N GLU A 95 -8.30 11.72 14.63
CA GLU A 95 -8.26 10.25 14.64
C GLU A 95 -7.41 9.72 15.79
N VAL A 96 -6.24 10.33 16.03
CA VAL A 96 -5.37 9.95 17.13
C VAL A 96 -6.04 10.19 18.49
N ASP A 97 -6.81 11.26 18.62
CA ASP A 97 -7.51 11.60 19.86
C ASP A 97 -8.71 10.71 20.15
N LEU A 98 -9.42 10.27 19.10
CA LEU A 98 -10.71 9.56 19.23
C LEU A 98 -10.58 8.04 19.18
N LEU A 99 -9.52 7.51 18.58
CA LEU A 99 -9.37 6.07 18.32
C LEU A 99 -8.18 5.50 19.08
N THR A 100 -8.29 4.23 19.46
CA THR A 100 -7.15 3.50 20.02
C THR A 100 -6.16 3.14 18.90
N LYS A 101 -4.93 2.77 19.26
CA LYS A 101 -3.93 2.32 18.30
C LYS A 101 -4.42 1.14 17.47
N GLU A 102 -5.07 0.19 18.11
CA GLU A 102 -5.65 -0.98 17.47
C GLU A 102 -6.74 -0.59 16.47
N GLN A 103 -7.62 0.35 16.85
CA GLN A 103 -8.66 0.86 15.96
C GLN A 103 -8.08 1.60 14.76
N LEU A 104 -7.02 2.37 14.95
CA LEU A 104 -6.33 3.07 13.86
C LEU A 104 -5.74 2.09 12.85
N LEU A 105 -5.11 1.02 13.31
CA LEU A 105 -4.54 0.01 12.43
C LEU A 105 -5.63 -0.79 11.72
N GLU A 106 -6.68 -1.20 12.41
CA GLU A 106 -7.81 -1.92 11.79
C GLU A 106 -8.49 -1.08 10.72
N LEU A 107 -8.69 0.21 10.99
CA LEU A 107 -9.24 1.14 10.01
C LEU A 107 -8.34 1.22 8.77
N THR A 108 -7.04 1.33 8.99
CA THR A 108 -6.04 1.44 7.92
C THR A 108 -6.04 0.20 7.03
N TRP A 109 -6.06 -0.99 7.61
CA TRP A 109 -6.07 -2.24 6.86
C TRP A 109 -7.39 -2.44 6.11
N SER A 110 -8.51 -2.00 6.69
CA SER A 110 -9.81 -2.02 6.02
C SER A 110 -9.83 -1.08 4.80
N GLU A 111 -9.27 0.12 4.94
CA GLU A 111 -9.15 1.06 3.81
C GLU A 111 -8.30 0.47 2.68
N LEU A 112 -7.19 -0.16 3.03
CA LEU A 112 -6.32 -0.83 2.07
C LEU A 112 -7.06 -1.96 1.36
N HIS A 113 -7.72 -2.82 2.11
CA HIS A 113 -8.47 -3.95 1.56
C HIS A 113 -9.55 -3.49 0.58
N ASN A 114 -10.34 -2.50 0.96
CA ASN A 114 -11.40 -1.97 0.10
C ASN A 114 -10.85 -1.37 -1.19
N TRP A 115 -9.73 -0.68 -1.11
CA TRP A 115 -9.08 -0.11 -2.29
C TRP A 115 -8.55 -1.21 -3.21
N VAL A 116 -7.88 -2.22 -2.67
CA VAL A 116 -7.36 -3.36 -3.43
C VAL A 116 -8.49 -4.08 -4.17
N GLU A 117 -9.63 -4.31 -3.51
CA GLU A 117 -10.78 -4.95 -4.14
C GLU A 117 -11.42 -4.11 -5.25
N SER A 118 -11.22 -2.79 -5.23
CA SER A 118 -11.73 -1.90 -6.27
C SER A 118 -10.84 -1.82 -7.51
N LEU A 119 -9.60 -2.31 -7.45
CA LEU A 119 -8.64 -2.14 -8.52
C LEU A 119 -8.88 -3.13 -9.66
N PRO A 120 -8.81 -2.65 -10.92
CA PRO A 120 -8.85 -3.54 -12.07
C PRO A 120 -7.53 -4.28 -12.22
N MET A 121 -7.58 -5.43 -12.89
CA MET A 121 -6.36 -6.11 -13.31
C MET A 121 -5.65 -5.27 -14.37
N VAL A 122 -4.34 -5.12 -14.25
CA VAL A 122 -3.51 -4.45 -15.25
C VAL A 122 -2.46 -5.41 -15.77
N GLY A 123 -2.22 -5.36 -17.07
CA GLY A 123 -1.20 -6.18 -17.70
C GLY A 123 0.14 -5.47 -17.74
N TYR A 124 1.22 -6.19 -17.54
CA TYR A 124 2.57 -5.66 -17.70
C TYR A 124 2.85 -5.19 -19.12
N PHE A 125 2.21 -5.80 -20.08
CA PHE A 125 2.38 -5.53 -21.49
C PHE A 125 2.05 -4.11 -21.90
N ASN A 126 1.19 -3.42 -21.17
CA ASN A 126 0.75 -2.07 -21.54
C ASN A 126 1.91 -1.08 -21.66
N ILE A 127 2.98 -1.31 -20.91
CA ILE A 127 4.17 -0.43 -20.92
C ILE A 127 5.15 -0.84 -22.03
N LEU A 128 5.25 -2.15 -22.29
CA LEU A 128 6.20 -2.68 -23.26
C LEU A 128 5.60 -2.98 -24.63
N GLY A 129 4.28 -2.84 -24.78
CA GLY A 129 3.59 -3.16 -26.02
C GLY A 129 3.35 -4.65 -26.25
N TYR A 130 3.53 -5.47 -25.23
CA TYR A 130 3.29 -6.90 -25.29
C TYR A 130 2.14 -7.30 -24.39
N GLU A 131 1.30 -8.18 -24.87
CA GLU A 131 0.23 -8.74 -24.08
C GLU A 131 0.73 -9.90 -23.23
N ILE A 132 0.55 -9.78 -21.92
CA ILE A 132 0.82 -10.85 -20.97
C ILE A 132 -0.54 -11.43 -20.57
N LYS A 133 -0.76 -12.70 -20.89
CA LYS A 133 -2.01 -13.36 -20.56
C LYS A 133 -2.08 -13.60 -19.06
N GLU A 134 -3.31 -13.66 -18.55
CA GLU A 134 -3.55 -14.00 -17.15
C GLU A 134 -3.02 -15.37 -16.80
N PHE A 135 -2.63 -15.50 -15.57
CA PHE A 135 -2.17 -16.76 -15.00
C PHE A 135 -3.32 -17.55 -14.39
#